data_d35675a6ccd91d1d9489d6407722d5b1
#
_entry.id   d35675a6ccd91d1d9489d6407722d5b1
#
_cell.length_a   1.000
_cell.length_b   1.000
_cell.length_c   1.000
_cell.angle_alpha   90.00
_cell.angle_beta   90.00
_cell.angle_gamma   90.00
#
_symmetry.space_group_name_H-M   'P 1'
#
loop_
_entity.id
_entity.type
_entity.pdbx_description
1 polymer ?
#
loop_
_entity_poly.entity_id
_entity_poly.type
_entity_poly.pdbx_seq_one_letter_code
_entity_poly.pdbx_strand_id
1 'polypeptide(L)'
;MNYYLGVDGGGTKTKFIICDAFGRVQAQSIQPTCHYLQCGLDGVTKVMQDGLYDCLNSSAIKVEQIAAAFIACAGYRDIEKDSPAIERAVKKAYPQIPHMLGNDMENALAGSLAGAAGINVIAGTGSIGLGKNEQGQMCRSAGWHHIFGGDEGSAYWIACRLIQHFTKQSDGREPKTALYEAVKTQYHLQEDSDILTTCVVNWNFDRTRVAAMSQTVFTLAKQNDPVAMKIFQEAAKELADIYLAIYRQLPFTSKNIPVS
;
A
#
# COMPACT_ATOMS: atom_id res chain seq x y z
N MET A 1 -15.79 22.47 -21.70
CA MET A 1 -15.18 21.13 -21.73
C MET A 1 -15.16 20.64 -20.30
N ASN A 2 -15.54 19.38 -20.04
CA ASN A 2 -15.56 18.84 -18.67
C ASN A 2 -14.24 18.16 -18.38
N TYR A 3 -13.72 18.38 -17.19
CA TYR A 3 -12.53 17.71 -16.65
C TYR A 3 -12.88 16.90 -15.41
N TYR A 4 -12.03 15.97 -15.06
CA TYR A 4 -12.21 15.06 -13.93
C TYR A 4 -10.95 15.05 -13.08
N LEU A 5 -11.11 15.14 -11.77
CA LEU A 5 -10.02 15.10 -10.82
C LEU A 5 -9.91 13.71 -10.20
N GLY A 6 -8.76 13.09 -10.32
CA GLY A 6 -8.38 11.88 -9.59
C GLY A 6 -7.36 12.22 -8.50
N VAL A 7 -7.58 11.75 -7.28
CA VAL A 7 -6.64 11.89 -6.17
C VAL A 7 -6.28 10.50 -5.64
N ASP A 8 -4.98 10.22 -5.58
CA ASP A 8 -4.41 8.99 -5.06
C ASP A 8 -3.58 9.31 -3.81
N GLY A 9 -4.24 9.28 -2.66
CA GLY A 9 -3.68 9.62 -1.37
C GLY A 9 -3.17 8.38 -0.63
N GLY A 10 -1.87 8.13 -0.71
CA GLY A 10 -1.19 7.06 0.01
C GLY A 10 -0.55 7.48 1.32
N GLY A 11 0.04 6.53 2.03
CA GLY A 11 0.69 6.77 3.34
C GLY A 11 1.97 7.62 3.28
N THR A 12 2.54 7.86 2.09
CA THR A 12 3.80 8.62 1.92
C THR A 12 3.59 9.91 1.12
N LYS A 13 2.76 9.88 0.11
CA LYS A 13 2.49 10.99 -0.81
C LYS A 13 1.05 10.94 -1.31
N THR A 14 0.57 12.06 -1.83
CA THR A 14 -0.73 12.20 -2.48
C THR A 14 -0.52 12.71 -3.90
N LYS A 15 -0.99 11.98 -4.90
CA LYS A 15 -0.91 12.35 -6.31
C LYS A 15 -2.26 12.88 -6.78
N PHE A 16 -2.23 13.97 -7.53
CA PHE A 16 -3.39 14.61 -8.15
C PHE A 16 -3.23 14.56 -9.66
N ILE A 17 -4.31 14.23 -10.35
CA ILE A 17 -4.37 14.24 -11.81
C ILE A 17 -5.68 14.86 -12.23
N ILE A 18 -5.63 15.85 -13.15
CA ILE A 18 -6.79 16.33 -13.90
C ILE A 18 -6.73 15.76 -15.31
N CYS A 19 -7.78 15.10 -15.75
CA CYS A 19 -7.91 14.58 -17.11
C CYS A 19 -9.18 15.09 -17.80
N ASP A 20 -9.18 15.04 -19.14
CA ASP A 20 -10.37 15.26 -19.96
C ASP A 20 -11.27 14.02 -20.02
N ALA A 21 -12.40 14.11 -20.72
CA ALA A 21 -13.35 13.00 -20.88
C ALA A 21 -12.79 11.79 -21.65
N PHE A 22 -11.63 11.93 -22.26
CA PHE A 22 -10.93 10.86 -23.00
C PHE A 22 -9.78 10.25 -22.17
N GLY A 23 -9.62 10.67 -20.89
CA GLY A 23 -8.54 10.21 -20.02
C GLY A 23 -7.17 10.84 -20.28
N ARG A 24 -7.09 11.89 -21.13
CA ARG A 24 -5.83 12.58 -21.39
C ARG A 24 -5.49 13.49 -20.23
N VAL A 25 -4.33 13.28 -19.63
CA VAL A 25 -3.84 14.07 -18.51
C VAL A 25 -3.56 15.51 -18.96
N GLN A 26 -4.15 16.45 -18.27
CA GLN A 26 -4.04 17.89 -18.50
C GLN A 26 -3.16 18.58 -17.45
N ALA A 27 -3.19 18.11 -16.23
CA ALA A 27 -2.38 18.60 -15.12
C ALA A 27 -2.12 17.51 -14.10
N GLN A 28 -1.04 17.65 -13.34
CA GLN A 28 -0.73 16.77 -12.21
C GLN A 28 0.03 17.52 -11.12
N SER A 29 -0.14 17.07 -9.88
CA SER A 29 0.61 17.55 -8.72
C SER A 29 0.94 16.36 -7.79
N ILE A 30 1.99 16.52 -7.00
CA ILE A 30 2.36 15.58 -5.93
C ILE A 30 2.53 16.38 -4.65
N GLN A 31 1.78 15.98 -3.63
CA GLN A 31 1.78 16.56 -2.29
C GLN A 31 2.27 15.54 -1.26
N PRO A 32 2.59 15.96 -0.02
CA PRO A 32 2.79 15.04 1.10
C PRO A 32 1.58 14.13 1.33
N THR A 33 1.73 13.16 2.23
CA THR A 33 0.63 12.26 2.59
C THR A 33 -0.61 13.00 3.08
N CYS A 34 -1.79 12.53 2.69
CA CYS A 34 -3.07 12.96 3.25
C CYS A 34 -3.58 11.99 4.34
N HIS A 35 -2.75 11.05 4.82
CA HIS A 35 -3.17 10.13 5.86
C HIS A 35 -3.45 10.86 7.17
N TYR A 36 -4.72 10.91 7.58
CA TYR A 36 -5.19 11.77 8.68
C TYR A 36 -4.51 11.51 10.03
N LEU A 37 -4.09 10.27 10.31
CA LEU A 37 -3.31 9.93 11.52
C LEU A 37 -1.89 10.50 11.50
N GLN A 38 -1.38 10.89 10.33
CA GLN A 38 -0.04 11.49 10.20
C GLN A 38 -0.11 13.02 10.14
N CYS A 39 -1.04 13.57 9.35
CA CYS A 39 -1.11 15.02 9.11
C CYS A 39 -2.28 15.72 9.84
N GLY A 40 -3.17 14.99 10.51
CA GLY A 40 -4.39 15.52 11.10
C GLY A 40 -5.45 15.93 10.06
N LEU A 41 -6.66 16.23 10.50
CA LEU A 41 -7.77 16.58 9.60
C LEU A 41 -7.56 17.91 8.87
N ASP A 42 -6.94 18.90 9.52
CA ASP A 42 -6.58 20.15 8.86
C ASP A 42 -5.47 19.94 7.82
N GLY A 43 -4.54 19.03 8.09
CA GLY A 43 -3.53 18.58 7.12
C GLY A 43 -4.16 17.94 5.89
N VAL A 44 -5.17 17.09 6.07
CA VAL A 44 -5.95 16.52 4.94
C VAL A 44 -6.54 17.65 4.09
N THR A 45 -7.25 18.61 4.73
CA THR A 45 -7.84 19.75 4.02
C THR A 45 -6.78 20.53 3.24
N LYS A 46 -5.63 20.80 3.87
CA LYS A 46 -4.54 21.57 3.25
C LYS A 46 -3.93 20.85 2.06
N VAL A 47 -3.61 19.56 2.20
CA VAL A 47 -3.03 18.71 1.13
C VAL A 47 -3.97 18.70 -0.09
N MET A 48 -5.30 18.56 0.15
CA MET A 48 -6.29 18.56 -0.92
C MET A 48 -6.35 19.92 -1.64
N GLN A 49 -6.32 21.03 -0.88
CA GLN A 49 -6.32 22.38 -1.46
C GLN A 49 -5.05 22.66 -2.26
N ASP A 50 -3.87 22.36 -1.69
CA ASP A 50 -2.58 22.61 -2.34
C ASP A 50 -2.46 21.82 -3.64
N GLY A 51 -2.85 20.54 -3.63
CA GLY A 51 -2.77 19.68 -4.83
C GLY A 51 -3.69 20.13 -5.96
N LEU A 52 -4.91 20.54 -5.65
CA LEU A 52 -5.83 21.13 -6.63
C LEU A 52 -5.30 22.46 -7.15
N TYR A 53 -4.82 23.33 -6.26
CA TYR A 53 -4.27 24.63 -6.62
C TYR A 53 -3.11 24.48 -7.61
N ASP A 54 -2.16 23.59 -7.34
CA ASP A 54 -1.03 23.34 -8.24
C ASP A 54 -1.48 22.84 -9.62
N CYS A 55 -2.45 21.92 -9.65
CA CYS A 55 -3.00 21.43 -10.90
C CYS A 55 -3.66 22.53 -11.74
N LEU A 56 -4.44 23.41 -11.08
CA LEU A 56 -5.11 24.52 -11.75
C LEU A 56 -4.10 25.58 -12.24
N ASN A 57 -3.09 25.90 -11.43
CA ASN A 57 -2.05 26.87 -11.81
C ASN A 57 -1.15 26.39 -12.96
N SER A 58 -0.92 25.07 -13.06
CA SER A 58 -0.13 24.48 -14.16
C SER A 58 -0.92 24.27 -15.46
N SER A 59 -2.20 24.62 -15.45
CA SER A 59 -3.11 24.45 -16.60
C SER A 59 -3.97 25.69 -16.81
N ALA A 60 -4.66 25.77 -17.96
CA ALA A 60 -5.66 26.81 -18.21
C ALA A 60 -7.08 26.43 -17.70
N ILE A 61 -7.17 25.42 -16.83
CA ILE A 61 -8.45 24.86 -16.34
C ILE A 61 -8.93 25.66 -15.14
N LYS A 62 -10.22 26.00 -15.14
CA LYS A 62 -10.90 26.63 -14.00
C LYS A 62 -11.61 25.58 -13.16
N VAL A 63 -11.75 25.83 -11.87
CA VAL A 63 -12.38 24.89 -10.92
C VAL A 63 -13.81 24.51 -11.31
N GLU A 64 -14.56 25.45 -11.91
CA GLU A 64 -15.94 25.24 -12.38
C GLU A 64 -16.04 24.27 -13.56
N GLN A 65 -14.92 23.97 -14.22
CA GLN A 65 -14.85 23.00 -15.31
C GLN A 65 -14.58 21.58 -14.82
N ILE A 66 -14.32 21.39 -13.51
CA ILE A 66 -14.16 20.05 -12.92
C ILE A 66 -15.55 19.49 -12.63
N ALA A 67 -15.99 18.57 -13.46
CA ALA A 67 -17.33 17.98 -13.41
C ALA A 67 -17.50 17.01 -12.22
N ALA A 68 -16.46 16.27 -11.87
CA ALA A 68 -16.46 15.34 -10.74
C ALA A 68 -15.02 15.02 -10.28
N ALA A 69 -14.90 14.55 -9.03
CA ALA A 69 -13.66 14.02 -8.48
C ALA A 69 -13.86 12.64 -7.84
N PHE A 70 -12.86 11.78 -7.95
CA PHE A 70 -12.69 10.63 -7.06
C PHE A 70 -11.46 10.84 -6.20
N ILE A 71 -11.64 10.73 -4.89
CA ILE A 71 -10.60 11.03 -3.92
C ILE A 71 -10.35 9.78 -3.09
N ALA A 72 -9.28 9.08 -3.39
CA ALA A 72 -8.79 8.02 -2.54
C ALA A 72 -7.93 8.62 -1.44
N CYS A 73 -8.27 8.31 -0.20
CA CYS A 73 -7.60 8.84 0.97
C CYS A 73 -7.14 7.68 1.85
N ALA A 74 -5.83 7.54 2.02
CA ALA A 74 -5.28 6.52 2.91
C ALA A 74 -5.85 6.67 4.33
N GLY A 75 -6.27 5.56 4.92
CA GLY A 75 -6.90 5.52 6.23
C GLY A 75 -8.41 5.77 6.23
N TYR A 76 -9.02 6.17 5.11
CA TYR A 76 -10.47 6.31 5.02
C TYR A 76 -11.13 4.92 5.12
N ARG A 77 -12.09 4.80 6.04
CA ARG A 77 -12.76 3.52 6.42
C ARG A 77 -11.87 2.46 7.07
N ASP A 78 -10.63 2.76 7.40
CA ASP A 78 -9.82 1.86 8.23
C ASP A 78 -10.35 1.87 9.68
N ILE A 79 -10.77 3.04 10.16
CA ILE A 79 -11.47 3.22 11.42
C ILE A 79 -12.81 3.89 11.10
N GLU A 80 -13.88 3.11 11.07
CA GLU A 80 -15.19 3.55 10.56
C GLU A 80 -15.72 4.82 11.25
N LYS A 81 -15.55 4.93 12.56
CA LYS A 81 -15.98 6.10 13.35
C LYS A 81 -15.31 7.42 12.95
N ASP A 82 -14.14 7.36 12.30
CA ASP A 82 -13.38 8.54 11.89
C ASP A 82 -13.76 9.02 10.47
N SER A 83 -14.41 8.15 9.68
CA SER A 83 -14.80 8.44 8.30
C SER A 83 -15.59 9.75 8.13
N PRO A 84 -16.60 10.07 8.96
CA PRO A 84 -17.32 11.32 8.82
C PRO A 84 -16.45 12.60 9.03
N ALA A 85 -15.38 12.49 9.82
CA ALA A 85 -14.47 13.62 10.03
C ALA A 85 -13.58 13.83 8.81
N ILE A 86 -13.11 12.78 8.17
CA ILE A 86 -12.34 12.81 6.92
C ILE A 86 -13.22 13.38 5.79
N GLU A 87 -14.46 12.93 5.68
CA GLU A 87 -15.43 13.47 4.70
C GLU A 87 -15.62 14.97 4.83
N ARG A 88 -15.78 15.47 6.06
CA ARG A 88 -15.89 16.93 6.31
C ARG A 88 -14.63 17.66 5.92
N ALA A 89 -13.44 17.10 6.18
CA ALA A 89 -12.16 17.72 5.81
C ALA A 89 -12.01 17.86 4.29
N VAL A 90 -12.37 16.82 3.55
CA VAL A 90 -12.36 16.84 2.07
C VAL A 90 -13.44 17.79 1.53
N LYS A 91 -14.66 17.76 2.09
CA LYS A 91 -15.73 18.67 1.69
C LYS A 91 -15.37 20.15 1.91
N LYS A 92 -14.62 20.44 2.97
CA LYS A 92 -14.08 21.78 3.24
C LYS A 92 -13.06 22.21 2.16
N ALA A 93 -12.25 21.26 1.66
CA ALA A 93 -11.31 21.54 0.58
C ALA A 93 -12.00 21.74 -0.77
N TYR A 94 -13.06 20.98 -1.05
CA TYR A 94 -13.77 20.95 -2.34
C TYR A 94 -15.27 21.27 -2.20
N PRO A 95 -15.63 22.46 -1.74
CA PRO A 95 -17.04 22.79 -1.47
C PRO A 95 -17.93 22.79 -2.73
N GLN A 96 -17.33 23.05 -3.91
CA GLN A 96 -18.05 23.20 -5.18
C GLN A 96 -17.86 22.02 -6.14
N ILE A 97 -16.90 21.11 -5.87
CA ILE A 97 -16.62 19.98 -6.75
C ILE A 97 -17.45 18.78 -6.28
N PRO A 98 -18.35 18.23 -7.12
CA PRO A 98 -18.98 16.94 -6.85
C PRO A 98 -17.90 15.85 -6.71
N HIS A 99 -17.90 15.14 -5.59
CA HIS A 99 -16.85 14.14 -5.35
C HIS A 99 -17.34 12.92 -4.59
N MET A 100 -16.64 11.82 -4.82
CA MET A 100 -16.75 10.58 -4.05
C MET A 100 -15.42 10.33 -3.33
N LEU A 101 -15.50 9.84 -2.10
CA LEU A 101 -14.36 9.35 -1.35
C LEU A 101 -14.28 7.84 -1.41
N GLY A 102 -13.06 7.34 -1.48
CA GLY A 102 -12.70 5.94 -1.33
C GLY A 102 -11.41 5.79 -0.53
N ASN A 103 -11.06 4.56 -0.23
CA ASN A 103 -9.74 4.20 0.28
C ASN A 103 -8.75 4.10 -0.92
N ASP A 104 -7.45 4.24 -0.66
CA ASP A 104 -6.40 4.10 -1.69
C ASP A 104 -6.42 2.73 -2.38
N MET A 105 -6.89 1.70 -1.70
CA MET A 105 -7.13 0.37 -2.27
C MET A 105 -8.18 0.37 -3.40
N GLU A 106 -9.18 1.23 -3.32
CA GLU A 106 -10.21 1.33 -4.37
C GLU A 106 -9.60 1.90 -5.67
N ASN A 107 -8.64 2.83 -5.55
CA ASN A 107 -7.87 3.31 -6.69
C ASN A 107 -7.01 2.21 -7.31
N ALA A 108 -6.32 1.44 -6.47
CA ALA A 108 -5.47 0.34 -6.94
C ALA A 108 -6.30 -0.72 -7.69
N LEU A 109 -7.45 -1.12 -7.14
CA LEU A 109 -8.38 -2.04 -7.79
C LEU A 109 -8.91 -1.46 -9.11
N ALA A 110 -9.37 -0.21 -9.10
CA ALA A 110 -9.91 0.44 -10.29
C ALA A 110 -8.84 0.62 -11.38
N GLY A 111 -7.63 1.01 -11.00
CA GLY A 111 -6.50 1.21 -11.92
C GLY A 111 -6.01 -0.09 -12.56
N SER A 112 -5.90 -1.16 -11.77
CA SER A 112 -5.37 -2.45 -12.23
C SER A 112 -6.37 -3.25 -13.07
N LEU A 113 -7.67 -3.12 -12.79
CA LEU A 113 -8.74 -3.87 -13.46
C LEU A 113 -9.64 -2.99 -14.35
N ALA A 114 -9.24 -1.74 -14.63
CA ALA A 114 -10.02 -0.79 -15.40
C ALA A 114 -11.49 -0.65 -14.89
N GLY A 115 -11.69 -0.73 -13.58
CA GLY A 115 -13.00 -0.68 -12.93
C GLY A 115 -13.84 -1.95 -13.04
N ALA A 116 -13.36 -3.01 -13.70
CA ALA A 116 -14.05 -4.29 -13.79
C ALA A 116 -14.14 -5.02 -12.43
N ALA A 117 -15.04 -6.01 -12.36
CA ALA A 117 -15.05 -6.94 -11.23
C ALA A 117 -13.79 -7.80 -11.21
N GLY A 118 -13.27 -8.10 -10.02
CA GLY A 118 -12.06 -8.90 -9.84
C GLY A 118 -11.45 -8.70 -8.46
N ILE A 119 -10.25 -9.21 -8.27
CA ILE A 119 -9.51 -9.16 -7.01
C ILE A 119 -8.12 -8.56 -7.26
N ASN A 120 -7.79 -7.53 -6.51
CA ASN A 120 -6.45 -6.94 -6.48
C ASN A 120 -5.77 -7.31 -5.15
N VAL A 121 -4.52 -7.80 -5.23
CA VAL A 121 -3.67 -8.09 -4.07
C VAL A 121 -2.41 -7.25 -4.17
N ILE A 122 -2.24 -6.33 -3.25
CA ILE A 122 -1.04 -5.51 -3.15
C ILE A 122 -0.05 -6.20 -2.21
N ALA A 123 1.17 -6.39 -2.69
CA ALA A 123 2.32 -6.89 -1.95
C ALA A 123 3.50 -5.93 -2.12
N GLY A 124 3.50 -4.87 -1.32
CA GLY A 124 4.56 -3.85 -1.25
C GLY A 124 5.30 -3.92 0.08
N THR A 125 5.51 -2.79 0.73
CA THR A 125 6.01 -2.73 2.12
C THR A 125 5.08 -3.48 3.07
N GLY A 126 3.76 -3.39 2.89
CA GLY A 126 2.73 -4.22 3.52
C GLY A 126 1.97 -5.03 2.48
N SER A 127 0.94 -5.77 2.92
CA SER A 127 0.07 -6.55 2.05
C SER A 127 -1.39 -6.35 2.39
N ILE A 128 -2.24 -6.33 1.37
CA ILE A 128 -3.69 -6.18 1.50
C ILE A 128 -4.35 -6.64 0.21
N GLY A 129 -5.57 -7.18 0.31
CA GLY A 129 -6.40 -7.51 -0.83
C GLY A 129 -7.73 -6.76 -0.80
N LEU A 130 -8.21 -6.38 -1.97
CA LEU A 130 -9.56 -5.85 -2.19
C LEU A 130 -10.18 -6.53 -3.39
N GLY A 131 -11.42 -7.03 -3.23
CA GLY A 131 -12.23 -7.57 -4.31
C GLY A 131 -13.47 -6.74 -4.54
N LYS A 132 -13.95 -6.75 -5.78
CA LYS A 132 -15.24 -6.20 -6.20
C LYS A 132 -15.94 -7.19 -7.13
N ASN A 133 -17.19 -7.56 -6.84
CA ASN A 133 -17.96 -8.41 -7.74
C ASN A 133 -18.73 -7.59 -8.80
N GLU A 134 -19.47 -8.28 -9.67
CA GLU A 134 -20.22 -7.67 -10.78
C GLU A 134 -21.38 -6.81 -10.28
N GLN A 135 -21.86 -7.01 -9.04
CA GLN A 135 -22.88 -6.21 -8.38
C GLN A 135 -22.31 -4.99 -7.66
N GLY A 136 -20.97 -4.78 -7.70
CA GLY A 136 -20.30 -3.68 -7.03
C GLY A 136 -20.09 -3.88 -5.52
N GLN A 137 -20.40 -5.06 -4.99
CA GLN A 137 -20.09 -5.40 -3.60
C GLN A 137 -18.58 -5.55 -3.43
N MET A 138 -18.04 -5.07 -2.33
CA MET A 138 -16.60 -5.10 -2.04
C MET A 138 -16.31 -5.90 -0.79
N CYS A 139 -15.13 -6.54 -0.77
CA CYS A 139 -14.58 -7.26 0.36
C CYS A 139 -13.08 -7.01 0.48
N ARG A 140 -12.62 -6.73 1.69
CA ARG A 140 -11.21 -6.56 2.03
C ARG A 140 -10.70 -7.80 2.78
N SER A 141 -9.43 -8.16 2.54
CA SER A 141 -8.71 -9.16 3.33
C SER A 141 -7.29 -8.68 3.61
N ALA A 142 -6.75 -8.99 4.78
CA ALA A 142 -5.45 -8.54 5.30
C ALA A 142 -5.35 -7.01 5.53
N GLY A 143 -4.14 -6.47 5.63
CA GLY A 143 -3.90 -5.05 5.89
C GLY A 143 -4.25 -4.62 7.33
N TRP A 144 -4.05 -5.52 8.31
CA TRP A 144 -4.34 -5.28 9.72
C TRP A 144 -3.20 -4.63 10.51
N HIS A 145 -2.18 -4.15 9.83
CA HIS A 145 -0.98 -3.55 10.39
C HIS A 145 0.10 -4.57 10.80
N HIS A 146 1.35 -4.24 10.44
CA HIS A 146 2.51 -5.12 10.63
C HIS A 146 2.80 -5.51 12.08
N ILE A 147 2.44 -4.68 13.08
CA ILE A 147 2.64 -4.96 14.51
C ILE A 147 1.87 -6.21 14.95
N PHE A 148 0.70 -6.47 14.37
CA PHE A 148 -0.11 -7.65 14.66
C PHE A 148 0.21 -8.84 13.76
N GLY A 149 1.20 -8.72 12.88
CA GLY A 149 1.49 -9.71 11.84
C GLY A 149 0.54 -9.63 10.65
N GLY A 150 -0.15 -8.52 10.44
CA GLY A 150 -1.22 -8.37 9.43
C GLY A 150 -0.75 -7.92 8.04
N ASP A 151 0.54 -8.00 7.77
CA ASP A 151 1.17 -7.70 6.47
C ASP A 151 1.80 -8.97 5.86
N GLU A 152 1.14 -10.12 6.02
CA GLU A 152 1.65 -11.43 5.61
C GLU A 152 1.95 -11.46 4.11
N GLY A 153 3.09 -12.05 3.76
CA GLY A 153 3.58 -12.13 2.37
C GLY A 153 4.19 -10.84 1.82
N SER A 154 4.16 -9.72 2.57
CA SER A 154 4.78 -8.46 2.16
C SER A 154 6.29 -8.43 2.30
N ALA A 155 6.93 -7.38 1.77
CA ALA A 155 8.36 -7.15 1.95
C ALA A 155 8.77 -7.04 3.43
N TYR A 156 7.95 -6.37 4.26
CA TYR A 156 8.20 -6.31 5.70
C TYR A 156 8.13 -7.69 6.35
N TRP A 157 7.11 -8.47 6.04
CA TRP A 157 6.95 -9.83 6.55
C TRP A 157 8.13 -10.74 6.13
N ILE A 158 8.52 -10.70 4.85
CA ILE A 158 9.70 -11.43 4.32
C ILE A 158 10.96 -11.04 5.10
N ALA A 159 11.16 -9.76 5.36
CA ALA A 159 12.30 -9.26 6.14
C ALA A 159 12.28 -9.75 7.59
N CYS A 160 11.11 -9.76 8.22
CA CYS A 160 10.96 -10.33 9.57
C CYS A 160 11.31 -11.82 9.61
N ARG A 161 10.93 -12.58 8.57
CA ARG A 161 11.34 -13.98 8.41
C ARG A 161 12.85 -14.13 8.23
N LEU A 162 13.48 -13.26 7.43
CA LEU A 162 14.94 -13.21 7.31
C LEU A 162 15.61 -13.07 8.68
N ILE A 163 15.19 -12.09 9.47
CA ILE A 163 15.76 -11.83 10.81
C ILE A 163 15.51 -13.04 11.73
N GLN A 164 14.32 -13.64 11.71
CA GLN A 164 14.02 -14.82 12.51
C GLN A 164 14.92 -16.01 12.17
N HIS A 165 15.16 -16.29 10.87
CA HIS A 165 16.05 -17.36 10.45
C HIS A 165 17.51 -17.03 10.78
N PHE A 166 17.95 -15.78 10.57
CA PHE A 166 19.28 -15.34 10.95
C PHE A 166 19.55 -15.60 12.46
N THR A 167 18.64 -15.18 13.32
CA THR A 167 18.82 -15.37 14.78
C THR A 167 18.80 -16.85 15.16
N LYS A 168 17.99 -17.69 14.53
CA LYS A 168 17.99 -19.15 14.77
C LYS A 168 19.27 -19.83 14.26
N GLN A 169 19.84 -19.33 13.18
CA GLN A 169 21.13 -19.82 12.68
C GLN A 169 22.30 -19.34 13.57
N SER A 170 22.19 -18.15 14.15
CA SER A 170 23.15 -17.60 15.10
C SER A 170 23.22 -18.44 16.39
N ASP A 171 22.08 -18.79 16.97
CA ASP A 171 22.00 -19.49 18.26
C ASP A 171 21.92 -21.04 18.14
N GLY A 172 22.08 -21.57 16.92
CA GLY A 172 22.19 -23.00 16.66
C GLY A 172 20.86 -23.76 16.59
N ARG A 173 19.71 -23.08 16.59
CA ARG A 173 18.39 -23.70 16.38
C ARG A 173 18.16 -24.15 14.94
N GLU A 174 18.89 -23.58 14.00
CA GLU A 174 18.87 -23.94 12.57
C GLU A 174 20.31 -24.03 12.05
N PRO A 175 20.60 -24.91 11.05
CA PRO A 175 21.89 -24.96 10.41
C PRO A 175 22.15 -23.66 9.64
N LYS A 176 23.39 -23.18 9.67
CA LYS A 176 23.80 -21.98 8.92
C LYS A 176 23.74 -22.27 7.42
N THR A 177 23.15 -21.34 6.67
CA THR A 177 23.12 -21.32 5.20
C THR A 177 23.80 -20.06 4.69
N ALA A 178 23.81 -19.83 3.38
CA ALA A 178 24.33 -18.59 2.80
C ALA A 178 23.62 -17.33 3.36
N LEU A 179 22.37 -17.47 3.85
CA LEU A 179 21.60 -16.41 4.48
C LEU A 179 22.35 -15.79 5.67
N TYR A 180 22.97 -16.61 6.52
CA TYR A 180 23.66 -16.12 7.71
C TYR A 180 24.82 -15.17 7.36
N GLU A 181 25.71 -15.58 6.45
CA GLU A 181 26.83 -14.76 6.02
C GLU A 181 26.40 -13.51 5.22
N ALA A 182 25.35 -13.64 4.41
CA ALA A 182 24.81 -12.53 3.64
C ALA A 182 24.28 -11.41 4.56
N VAL A 183 23.57 -11.77 5.63
CA VAL A 183 23.07 -10.80 6.61
C VAL A 183 24.24 -10.11 7.33
N LYS A 184 25.21 -10.88 7.81
CA LYS A 184 26.41 -10.31 8.47
C LYS A 184 27.13 -9.32 7.57
N THR A 185 27.38 -9.70 6.33
CA THR A 185 28.13 -8.89 5.36
C THR A 185 27.35 -7.63 4.98
N GLN A 186 26.07 -7.77 4.61
CA GLN A 186 25.29 -6.67 4.08
C GLN A 186 24.99 -5.59 5.13
N TYR A 187 24.82 -6.00 6.39
CA TYR A 187 24.51 -5.07 7.49
C TYR A 187 25.73 -4.78 8.36
N HIS A 188 26.93 -5.20 7.93
CA HIS A 188 28.24 -4.94 8.58
C HIS A 188 28.26 -5.37 10.06
N LEU A 189 27.63 -6.52 10.37
CA LEU A 189 27.56 -7.02 11.75
C LEU A 189 28.91 -7.64 12.15
N GLN A 190 29.54 -7.11 13.19
CA GLN A 190 30.75 -7.70 13.78
C GLN A 190 30.34 -8.90 14.65
N GLU A 191 29.38 -8.68 15.53
CA GLU A 191 28.73 -9.71 16.33
C GLU A 191 27.30 -9.96 15.84
N ASP A 192 26.77 -11.16 16.06
CA ASP A 192 25.41 -11.51 15.61
C ASP A 192 24.34 -10.63 16.30
N SER A 193 24.60 -10.21 17.53
CA SER A 193 23.73 -9.31 18.31
C SER A 193 23.65 -7.89 17.71
N ASP A 194 24.55 -7.49 16.82
CA ASP A 194 24.51 -6.18 16.18
C ASP A 194 23.26 -5.97 15.30
N ILE A 195 22.59 -7.05 14.94
CA ILE A 195 21.28 -6.98 14.28
C ILE A 195 20.25 -6.22 15.15
N LEU A 196 20.33 -6.35 16.48
CA LEU A 196 19.47 -5.61 17.41
C LEU A 196 19.83 -4.13 17.39
N THR A 197 21.12 -3.78 17.44
CA THR A 197 21.58 -2.40 17.33
C THR A 197 21.10 -1.79 16.02
N THR A 198 21.21 -2.51 14.91
CA THR A 198 20.78 -2.06 13.58
C THR A 198 19.27 -1.82 13.52
N CYS A 199 18.46 -2.82 13.86
CA CYS A 199 17.01 -2.75 13.66
C CYS A 199 16.31 -1.93 14.76
N VAL A 200 16.74 -2.09 16.04
CA VAL A 200 16.07 -1.47 17.20
C VAL A 200 16.60 -0.06 17.45
N VAL A 201 17.91 0.09 17.57
CA VAL A 201 18.51 1.36 17.99
C VAL A 201 18.64 2.33 16.81
N ASN A 202 19.31 1.89 15.73
CA ASN A 202 19.62 2.79 14.61
C ASN A 202 18.39 3.06 13.71
N TRP A 203 17.53 2.06 13.52
CA TRP A 203 16.35 2.19 12.66
C TRP A 203 15.07 2.45 13.43
N ASN A 204 15.06 2.27 14.75
CA ASN A 204 13.86 2.37 15.58
C ASN A 204 12.67 1.59 14.97
N PHE A 205 12.94 0.39 14.46
CA PHE A 205 11.98 -0.45 13.73
C PHE A 205 11.30 0.25 12.55
N ASP A 206 11.97 1.22 11.91
CA ASP A 206 11.42 1.87 10.71
C ASP A 206 10.96 0.80 9.70
N ARG A 207 9.65 0.77 9.45
CA ARG A 207 9.00 -0.25 8.64
C ARG A 207 9.57 -0.34 7.24
N THR A 208 9.93 0.80 6.64
CA THR A 208 10.47 0.86 5.28
C THR A 208 11.89 0.31 5.22
N ARG A 209 12.72 0.66 6.20
CA ARG A 209 14.10 0.13 6.31
C ARG A 209 14.12 -1.37 6.55
N VAL A 210 13.26 -1.86 7.44
CA VAL A 210 13.12 -3.32 7.67
C VAL A 210 12.64 -4.01 6.40
N ALA A 211 11.59 -3.50 5.74
CA ALA A 211 11.06 -4.10 4.51
C ALA A 211 12.12 -4.18 3.39
N ALA A 212 13.05 -3.21 3.32
CA ALA A 212 14.15 -3.24 2.34
C ALA A 212 15.06 -4.46 2.47
N MET A 213 15.13 -5.09 3.67
CA MET A 213 15.89 -6.34 3.87
C MET A 213 15.34 -7.52 3.04
N SER A 214 14.12 -7.45 2.55
CA SER A 214 13.54 -8.45 1.64
C SER A 214 14.35 -8.65 0.36
N GLN A 215 15.10 -7.63 -0.07
CA GLN A 215 16.00 -7.70 -1.23
C GLN A 215 17.13 -8.73 -1.02
N THR A 216 17.61 -8.86 0.22
CA THR A 216 18.61 -9.89 0.58
C THR A 216 18.02 -11.29 0.38
N VAL A 217 16.79 -11.50 0.82
CA VAL A 217 16.09 -12.78 0.63
C VAL A 217 15.91 -13.09 -0.87
N PHE A 218 15.52 -12.08 -1.66
CA PHE A 218 15.36 -12.23 -3.10
C PHE A 218 16.68 -12.64 -3.79
N THR A 219 17.77 -11.99 -3.44
CA THR A 219 19.10 -12.32 -3.98
C THR A 219 19.51 -13.75 -3.64
N LEU A 220 19.32 -14.15 -2.38
CA LEU A 220 19.65 -15.49 -1.91
C LEU A 220 18.75 -16.58 -2.52
N ALA A 221 17.46 -16.31 -2.70
CA ALA A 221 16.54 -17.22 -3.37
C ALA A 221 16.95 -17.49 -4.83
N LYS A 222 17.43 -16.45 -5.54
CA LYS A 222 18.02 -16.62 -6.88
C LYS A 222 19.28 -17.49 -6.90
N GLN A 223 20.00 -17.55 -5.78
CA GLN A 223 21.17 -18.39 -5.57
C GLN A 223 20.81 -19.77 -5.00
N ASN A 224 19.52 -20.10 -4.93
CA ASN A 224 18.98 -21.36 -4.40
C ASN A 224 19.29 -21.60 -2.91
N ASP A 225 19.43 -20.56 -2.10
CA ASP A 225 19.48 -20.74 -0.65
C ASP A 225 18.13 -21.34 -0.18
N PRO A 226 18.16 -22.50 0.52
CA PRO A 226 16.95 -23.24 0.85
C PRO A 226 16.03 -22.49 1.80
N VAL A 227 16.59 -21.66 2.70
CA VAL A 227 15.82 -20.87 3.66
C VAL A 227 15.16 -19.68 2.95
N ALA A 228 15.89 -18.98 2.09
CA ALA A 228 15.34 -17.89 1.30
C ALA A 228 14.23 -18.37 0.35
N MET A 229 14.40 -19.52 -0.30
CA MET A 229 13.36 -20.15 -1.11
C MET A 229 12.11 -20.49 -0.30
N LYS A 230 12.28 -21.05 0.90
CA LYS A 230 11.17 -21.35 1.82
C LYS A 230 10.41 -20.08 2.23
N ILE A 231 11.12 -19.01 2.56
CA ILE A 231 10.50 -17.72 2.93
C ILE A 231 9.59 -17.22 1.79
N PHE A 232 10.04 -17.29 0.53
CA PHE A 232 9.21 -16.89 -0.62
C PHE A 232 8.03 -17.80 -0.87
N GLN A 233 8.19 -19.11 -0.66
CA GLN A 233 7.07 -20.06 -0.77
C GLN A 233 5.99 -19.79 0.29
N GLU A 234 6.41 -19.51 1.53
CA GLU A 234 5.49 -19.12 2.60
C GLU A 234 4.81 -17.78 2.26
N ALA A 235 5.56 -16.77 1.78
CA ALA A 235 5.01 -15.48 1.37
C ALA A 235 3.97 -15.62 0.25
N ALA A 236 4.26 -16.42 -0.76
CA ALA A 236 3.33 -16.68 -1.86
C ALA A 236 2.03 -17.36 -1.38
N LYS A 237 2.15 -18.25 -0.39
CA LYS A 237 0.98 -18.90 0.23
C LYS A 237 0.11 -17.87 0.98
N GLU A 238 0.73 -16.99 1.77
CA GLU A 238 -0.01 -15.93 2.49
C GLU A 238 -0.77 -15.01 1.51
N LEU A 239 -0.13 -14.60 0.40
CA LEU A 239 -0.80 -13.80 -0.63
C LEU A 239 -1.94 -14.57 -1.32
N ALA A 240 -1.76 -15.87 -1.56
CA ALA A 240 -2.83 -16.71 -2.09
C ALA A 240 -4.00 -16.85 -1.10
N ASP A 241 -3.72 -16.93 0.19
CA ASP A 241 -4.75 -17.01 1.23
C ASP A 241 -5.56 -15.69 1.33
N ILE A 242 -4.92 -14.53 1.12
CA ILE A 242 -5.62 -13.23 0.99
C ILE A 242 -6.62 -13.28 -0.19
N TYR A 243 -6.17 -13.73 -1.36
CA TYR A 243 -7.03 -13.89 -2.54
C TYR A 243 -8.19 -14.83 -2.25
N LEU A 244 -7.91 -16.03 -1.72
CA LEU A 244 -8.92 -17.05 -1.43
C LEU A 244 -9.95 -16.57 -0.39
N ALA A 245 -9.53 -15.77 0.59
CA ALA A 245 -10.43 -15.21 1.58
C ALA A 245 -11.47 -14.27 0.93
N ILE A 246 -11.04 -13.42 0.00
CA ILE A 246 -11.93 -12.55 -0.77
C ILE A 246 -12.84 -13.36 -1.68
N TYR A 247 -12.29 -14.31 -2.41
CA TYR A 247 -13.03 -15.19 -3.31
C TYR A 247 -14.19 -15.91 -2.61
N ARG A 248 -13.95 -16.39 -1.37
CA ARG A 248 -14.98 -17.10 -0.58
C ARG A 248 -16.06 -16.18 -0.03
N GLN A 249 -15.77 -14.90 0.16
CA GLN A 249 -16.70 -13.93 0.76
C GLN A 249 -17.54 -13.17 -0.28
N LEU A 250 -17.03 -13.01 -1.51
CA LEU A 250 -17.75 -12.32 -2.57
C LEU A 250 -18.42 -13.32 -3.53
N PRO A 251 -19.73 -13.19 -3.77
CA PRO A 251 -20.43 -14.00 -4.76
C PRO A 251 -20.13 -13.47 -6.17
N PHE A 252 -19.11 -14.02 -6.82
CA PHE A 252 -18.83 -13.76 -8.23
C PHE A 252 -19.76 -14.59 -9.12
N THR A 253 -20.25 -13.99 -10.21
CA THR A 253 -21.06 -14.70 -11.21
C THR A 253 -20.17 -15.35 -12.28
N SER A 254 -19.02 -14.75 -12.59
CA SER A 254 -18.02 -15.31 -13.49
C SER A 254 -17.20 -16.41 -12.83
N LYS A 255 -16.87 -17.46 -13.61
CA LYS A 255 -15.88 -18.48 -13.20
C LYS A 255 -14.43 -17.98 -13.40
N ASN A 256 -14.23 -17.03 -14.30
CA ASN A 256 -12.94 -16.42 -14.58
C ASN A 256 -12.90 -15.07 -13.91
N ILE A 257 -12.23 -14.99 -12.76
CA ILE A 257 -12.11 -13.76 -11.96
C ILE A 257 -10.76 -13.14 -12.27
N PRO A 258 -10.72 -11.91 -12.84
CA PRO A 258 -9.47 -11.19 -13.03
C PRO A 258 -8.75 -10.96 -11.70
N VAL A 259 -7.43 -11.14 -11.71
CA VAL A 259 -6.53 -10.91 -10.57
C VAL A 259 -5.41 -9.98 -11.00
N SER A 260 -5.05 -9.05 -10.14
CA SER A 260 -3.95 -8.10 -10.36
C SER A 260 -3.14 -7.88 -9.10
#